data_f1167464e5dc9b4bce81031f5598b6bd
#
_entry.id   f1167464e5dc9b4bce81031f5598b6bd
#
_cell.length_a   1.000
_cell.length_b   1.000
_cell.length_c   1.000
_cell.angle_alpha   90.00
_cell.angle_beta   90.00
_cell.angle_gamma   90.00
#
_symmetry.space_group_name_H-M   'P 1'
#
loop_
_entity.id
_entity.type
_entity.pdbx_description
1 polymer ?
#
loop_
_entity_poly.entity_id
_entity_poly.type
_entity_poly.pdbx_seq_one_letter_code
_entity_poly.pdbx_strand_id
1 'polypeptide(L)'
;MNNSGRVILNTGFLYANMLVTLAVQLIAVRLVLQALGPVDYGIYSIIAGLVAMFAFMNVAMSAATQRFLSYTIGIGNLKELKEIFYHSVLLHLLIGIIILILLEIGGNYYIIHILQAPKARMEAAHILLHCITFSTLANIITVPYEADINANENLGAIALINILDSLMKLGTAIYIGFSSQDKLVVYGLLTATTISLTLLIKILYCRKHYPESHIHFHPIKQWKKIKDIASFAIWNFIGSGCSIVRYQAQPSY
;
A
#
# COMPACT_ATOMS: atom_id res chain seq x y z
N MET A 1 18.68 -17.08 -20.80
CA MET A 1 18.54 -15.66 -21.22
C MET A 1 19.77 -14.91 -20.73
N ASN A 2 20.47 -14.16 -21.60
CA ASN A 2 21.61 -13.34 -21.16
C ASN A 2 21.13 -12.29 -20.14
N ASN A 3 21.99 -11.93 -19.17
CA ASN A 3 21.67 -10.94 -18.12
C ASN A 3 21.12 -9.62 -18.72
N SER A 4 21.67 -9.16 -19.85
CA SER A 4 21.20 -7.97 -20.56
C SER A 4 19.76 -8.09 -21.07
N GLY A 5 19.36 -9.26 -21.60
CA GLY A 5 17.98 -9.49 -22.06
C GLY A 5 16.96 -9.48 -20.90
N ARG A 6 17.35 -10.00 -19.73
CA ARG A 6 16.50 -9.96 -18.51
C ARG A 6 16.30 -8.54 -18.00
N VAL A 7 17.36 -7.73 -18.00
CA VAL A 7 17.27 -6.30 -17.61
C VAL A 7 16.34 -5.53 -18.54
N ILE A 8 16.48 -5.69 -19.86
CA ILE A 8 15.63 -5.00 -20.84
C ILE A 8 14.16 -5.39 -20.66
N LEU A 9 13.88 -6.68 -20.49
CA LEU A 9 12.52 -7.17 -20.30
C LEU A 9 11.89 -6.67 -19.00
N ASN A 10 12.64 -6.69 -17.88
CA ASN A 10 12.20 -6.17 -16.60
C ASN A 10 11.93 -4.66 -16.67
N THR A 11 12.79 -3.91 -17.33
CA THR A 11 12.60 -2.48 -17.54
C THR A 11 11.34 -2.21 -18.39
N GLY A 12 11.11 -2.99 -19.43
CA GLY A 12 9.90 -2.94 -20.24
C GLY A 12 8.63 -3.17 -19.42
N PHE A 13 8.62 -4.16 -18.52
CA PHE A 13 7.49 -4.41 -17.62
C PHE A 13 7.22 -3.25 -16.66
N LEU A 14 8.27 -2.61 -16.13
CA LEU A 14 8.12 -1.45 -15.24
C LEU A 14 7.51 -0.25 -15.97
N TYR A 15 7.98 0.07 -17.17
CA TYR A 15 7.42 1.16 -17.97
C TYR A 15 5.97 0.87 -18.40
N ALA A 16 5.67 -0.35 -18.85
CA ALA A 16 4.33 -0.75 -19.20
C ALA A 16 3.37 -0.63 -18.00
N ASN A 17 3.79 -1.14 -16.83
CA ASN A 17 3.04 -0.98 -15.58
C ASN A 17 2.78 0.49 -15.26
N MET A 18 3.80 1.34 -15.31
CA MET A 18 3.69 2.77 -15.02
C MET A 18 2.69 3.46 -15.97
N LEU A 19 2.79 3.23 -17.27
CA LEU A 19 1.91 3.86 -18.26
C LEU A 19 0.45 3.40 -18.11
N VAL A 20 0.22 2.09 -17.95
CA VAL A 20 -1.12 1.53 -17.76
C VAL A 20 -1.74 2.05 -16.47
N THR A 21 -1.00 2.03 -15.37
CA THR A 21 -1.47 2.49 -14.06
C THR A 21 -1.82 3.99 -14.09
N LEU A 22 -0.98 4.83 -14.71
CA LEU A 22 -1.25 6.25 -14.86
C LEU A 22 -2.51 6.51 -15.70
N ALA A 23 -2.63 5.87 -16.86
CA ALA A 23 -3.80 6.02 -17.72
C ALA A 23 -5.09 5.60 -17.01
N VAL A 24 -5.06 4.45 -16.33
CA VAL A 24 -6.18 3.95 -15.56
C VAL A 24 -6.54 4.88 -14.41
N GLN A 25 -5.57 5.40 -13.67
CA GLN A 25 -5.81 6.33 -12.56
C GLN A 25 -6.46 7.63 -13.02
N LEU A 26 -6.01 8.22 -14.14
CA LEU A 26 -6.61 9.43 -14.70
C LEU A 26 -8.08 9.23 -15.07
N ILE A 27 -8.39 8.08 -15.71
CA ILE A 27 -9.77 7.73 -16.07
C ILE A 27 -10.60 7.48 -14.81
N ALA A 28 -10.07 6.70 -13.85
CA ALA A 28 -10.77 6.34 -12.62
C ALA A 28 -11.13 7.56 -11.77
N VAL A 29 -10.20 8.51 -11.57
CA VAL A 29 -10.45 9.74 -10.81
C VAL A 29 -11.61 10.55 -11.42
N ARG A 30 -11.63 10.68 -12.75
CA ARG A 30 -12.71 11.38 -13.45
C ARG A 30 -14.06 10.69 -13.25
N LEU A 31 -14.11 9.36 -13.38
CA LEU A 31 -15.33 8.57 -13.19
C LEU A 31 -15.84 8.64 -11.76
N VAL A 32 -14.94 8.53 -10.78
CA VAL A 32 -15.28 8.63 -9.35
C VAL A 32 -15.85 10.02 -9.02
N LEU A 33 -15.20 11.10 -9.50
CA LEU A 33 -15.69 12.45 -9.30
C LEU A 33 -17.08 12.67 -9.90
N GLN A 34 -17.31 12.15 -11.11
CA GLN A 34 -18.62 12.25 -11.78
C GLN A 34 -19.70 11.42 -11.06
N ALA A 35 -19.34 10.24 -10.55
CA ALA A 35 -20.28 9.35 -9.88
C ALA A 35 -20.66 9.83 -8.48
N LEU A 36 -19.68 10.28 -7.68
CA LEU A 36 -19.90 10.75 -6.30
C LEU A 36 -20.45 12.20 -6.25
N GLY A 37 -20.10 13.02 -7.23
CA GLY A 37 -20.37 14.46 -7.18
C GLY A 37 -19.42 15.20 -6.21
N PRO A 38 -19.48 16.54 -6.18
CA PRO A 38 -18.47 17.37 -5.50
C PRO A 38 -18.48 17.18 -3.97
N VAL A 39 -19.64 16.97 -3.34
CA VAL A 39 -19.75 16.85 -1.88
C VAL A 39 -19.11 15.54 -1.39
N ASP A 40 -19.55 14.41 -1.94
CA ASP A 40 -19.05 13.08 -1.54
C ASP A 40 -17.61 12.86 -1.94
N TYR A 41 -17.20 13.37 -3.10
CA TYR A 41 -15.79 13.35 -3.50
C TYR A 41 -14.93 14.22 -2.58
N GLY A 42 -15.46 15.35 -2.10
CA GLY A 42 -14.80 16.19 -1.09
C GLY A 42 -14.59 15.43 0.23
N ILE A 43 -15.63 14.76 0.74
CA ILE A 43 -15.53 13.91 1.94
C ILE A 43 -14.47 12.82 1.74
N TYR A 44 -14.54 12.11 0.61
CA TYR A 44 -13.55 11.09 0.27
C TYR A 44 -12.12 11.63 0.23
N SER A 45 -11.92 12.77 -0.45
CA SER A 45 -10.59 13.38 -0.60
C SER A 45 -9.97 13.81 0.72
N ILE A 46 -10.77 14.31 1.65
CA ILE A 46 -10.32 14.70 2.98
C ILE A 46 -9.90 13.47 3.78
N ILE A 47 -10.76 12.43 3.84
CA ILE A 47 -10.46 11.20 4.59
C ILE A 47 -9.26 10.47 3.96
N ALA A 48 -9.18 10.38 2.63
CA ALA A 48 -8.03 9.81 1.93
C ALA A 48 -6.75 10.61 2.17
N GLY A 49 -6.85 11.94 2.30
CA GLY A 49 -5.75 12.83 2.63
C GLY A 49 -5.13 12.54 3.99
N LEU A 50 -5.93 12.19 5.01
CA LEU A 50 -5.42 11.77 6.32
C LEU A 50 -4.53 10.52 6.21
N VAL A 51 -4.92 9.57 5.35
CA VAL A 51 -4.14 8.35 5.10
C VAL A 51 -2.90 8.62 4.27
N ALA A 52 -2.97 9.54 3.31
CA ALA A 52 -1.83 9.90 2.45
C ALA A 52 -0.62 10.39 3.25
N MET A 53 -0.84 10.95 4.46
CA MET A 53 0.25 11.33 5.37
C MET A 53 1.13 10.14 5.79
N PHE A 54 0.62 8.90 5.72
CA PHE A 54 1.36 7.69 6.07
C PHE A 54 2.01 6.99 4.86
N ALA A 55 1.72 7.45 3.63
CA ALA A 55 2.19 6.79 2.41
C ALA A 55 3.73 6.74 2.30
N PHE A 56 4.43 7.82 2.72
CA PHE A 56 5.89 7.86 2.68
C PHE A 56 6.55 6.84 3.64
N MET A 57 5.86 6.45 4.72
CA MET A 57 6.33 5.43 5.62
C MET A 57 6.35 4.05 4.94
N ASN A 58 5.35 3.74 4.12
CA ASN A 58 5.32 2.51 3.33
C ASN A 58 6.53 2.41 2.39
N VAL A 59 6.93 3.50 1.74
CA VAL A 59 8.11 3.55 0.86
C VAL A 59 9.39 3.24 1.63
N ALA A 60 9.59 3.87 2.80
CA ALA A 60 10.75 3.65 3.63
C ALA A 60 10.85 2.21 4.15
N MET A 61 9.70 1.65 4.58
CA MET A 61 9.60 0.27 5.09
C MET A 61 9.83 -0.76 3.97
N SER A 62 9.29 -0.51 2.76
CA SER A 62 9.50 -1.35 1.59
C SER A 62 10.98 -1.42 1.21
N ALA A 63 11.64 -0.27 1.11
CA ALA A 63 13.07 -0.20 0.79
C ALA A 63 13.94 -0.93 1.83
N ALA A 64 13.61 -0.77 3.12
CA ALA A 64 14.29 -1.48 4.20
C ALA A 64 14.13 -3.00 4.07
N THR A 65 12.90 -3.47 3.97
CA THR A 65 12.59 -4.91 3.86
C THR A 65 13.23 -5.52 2.62
N GLN A 66 13.09 -4.88 1.46
CA GLN A 66 13.68 -5.35 0.21
C GLN A 66 15.20 -5.47 0.30
N ARG A 67 15.89 -4.49 0.91
CA ARG A 67 17.34 -4.53 1.10
C ARG A 67 17.79 -5.75 1.90
N PHE A 68 17.13 -6.02 3.04
CA PHE A 68 17.50 -7.16 3.89
C PHE A 68 17.22 -8.50 3.21
N LEU A 69 16.07 -8.62 2.51
CA LEU A 69 15.73 -9.82 1.74
C LEU A 69 16.73 -10.05 0.61
N SER A 70 17.00 -9.03 -0.24
CA SER A 70 17.95 -9.16 -1.36
C SER A 70 19.35 -9.54 -0.90
N TYR A 71 19.84 -8.95 0.21
CA TYR A 71 21.14 -9.29 0.79
C TYR A 71 21.20 -10.74 1.22
N THR A 72 20.17 -11.23 1.90
CA THR A 72 20.12 -12.60 2.43
C THR A 72 19.92 -13.63 1.32
N ILE A 73 19.17 -13.30 0.27
CA ILE A 73 19.06 -14.10 -0.96
C ILE A 73 20.46 -14.24 -1.59
N GLY A 74 21.22 -13.15 -1.69
CA GLY A 74 22.57 -13.17 -2.24
C GLY A 74 23.57 -14.03 -1.45
N ILE A 75 23.38 -14.16 -0.13
CA ILE A 75 24.20 -15.06 0.73
C ILE A 75 23.76 -16.52 0.56
N GLY A 76 22.52 -16.80 0.14
CA GLY A 76 21.97 -18.15 0.02
C GLY A 76 21.56 -18.80 1.35
N ASN A 77 21.39 -18.04 2.42
CA ASN A 77 21.00 -18.54 3.74
C ASN A 77 19.47 -18.57 3.90
N LEU A 78 18.84 -19.66 3.46
CA LEU A 78 17.38 -19.82 3.49
C LEU A 78 16.78 -19.74 4.90
N LYS A 79 17.51 -20.18 5.94
CA LYS A 79 17.01 -20.09 7.33
C LYS A 79 16.90 -18.65 7.77
N GLU A 80 17.92 -17.86 7.50
CA GLU A 80 17.97 -16.44 7.83
C GLU A 80 16.95 -15.64 7.00
N LEU A 81 16.75 -16.00 5.72
CA LEU A 81 15.77 -15.39 4.84
C LEU A 81 14.35 -15.57 5.39
N LYS A 82 13.98 -16.77 5.84
CA LYS A 82 12.70 -17.05 6.50
C LYS A 82 12.49 -16.21 7.77
N GLU A 83 13.53 -16.11 8.59
CA GLU A 83 13.49 -15.30 9.81
C GLU A 83 13.27 -13.81 9.49
N ILE A 84 13.99 -13.25 8.50
CA ILE A 84 13.84 -11.84 8.09
C ILE A 84 12.45 -11.60 7.54
N PHE A 85 11.95 -12.47 6.66
CA PHE A 85 10.61 -12.33 6.10
C PHE A 85 9.54 -12.36 7.20
N TYR A 86 9.59 -13.33 8.11
CA TYR A 86 8.67 -13.43 9.24
C TYR A 86 8.68 -12.18 10.12
N HIS A 87 9.87 -11.70 10.50
CA HIS A 87 10.00 -10.49 11.32
C HIS A 87 9.51 -9.23 10.59
N SER A 88 9.72 -9.16 9.28
CA SER A 88 9.18 -8.07 8.46
C SER A 88 7.66 -8.07 8.45
N VAL A 89 7.01 -9.22 8.25
CA VAL A 89 5.54 -9.33 8.29
C VAL A 89 5.01 -8.94 9.69
N LEU A 90 5.65 -9.43 10.76
CA LEU A 90 5.25 -9.09 12.12
C LEU A 90 5.38 -7.58 12.41
N LEU A 91 6.50 -6.98 12.01
CA LEU A 91 6.74 -5.54 12.19
C LEU A 91 5.69 -4.70 11.45
N HIS A 92 5.40 -5.06 10.18
CA HIS A 92 4.39 -4.36 9.39
C HIS A 92 2.98 -4.53 9.97
N LEU A 93 2.65 -5.71 10.48
CA LEU A 93 1.38 -5.95 11.17
C LEU A 93 1.24 -5.07 12.42
N LEU A 94 2.28 -5.00 13.26
CA LEU A 94 2.28 -4.16 14.47
C LEU A 94 2.13 -2.68 14.13
N ILE A 95 2.90 -2.20 13.17
CA ILE A 95 2.81 -0.81 12.70
C ILE A 95 1.44 -0.54 12.08
N GLY A 96 0.93 -1.46 11.27
CA GLY A 96 -0.40 -1.35 10.67
C GLY A 96 -1.51 -1.24 11.71
N ILE A 97 -1.45 -2.02 12.80
CA ILE A 97 -2.41 -1.93 13.91
C ILE A 97 -2.31 -0.58 14.62
N ILE A 98 -1.09 -0.09 14.88
CA ILE A 98 -0.89 1.23 15.49
C ILE A 98 -1.51 2.33 14.62
N ILE A 99 -1.24 2.30 13.31
CA ILE A 99 -1.79 3.28 12.36
C ILE A 99 -3.31 3.16 12.27
N LEU A 100 -3.85 1.94 12.28
CA LEU A 100 -5.29 1.70 12.30
C LEU A 100 -5.92 2.40 13.52
N ILE A 101 -5.38 2.19 14.72
CA ILE A 101 -5.88 2.81 15.95
C ILE A 101 -5.79 4.34 15.87
N LEU A 102 -4.68 4.87 15.39
CA LEU A 102 -4.49 6.33 15.24
C LEU A 102 -5.47 6.93 14.23
N LEU A 103 -5.70 6.26 13.10
CA LEU A 103 -6.65 6.71 12.08
C LEU A 103 -8.10 6.61 12.57
N GLU A 104 -8.46 5.54 13.30
CA GLU A 104 -9.80 5.42 13.87
C GLU A 104 -10.07 6.51 14.92
N ILE A 105 -9.16 6.73 15.84
CA ILE A 105 -9.34 7.76 16.88
C ILE A 105 -9.27 9.17 16.26
N GLY A 106 -8.21 9.45 15.50
CA GLY A 106 -7.98 10.77 14.91
C GLY A 106 -8.98 11.12 13.81
N GLY A 107 -9.33 10.15 12.96
CA GLY A 107 -10.31 10.30 11.89
C GLY A 107 -11.71 10.53 12.41
N ASN A 108 -12.16 9.78 13.44
CA ASN A 108 -13.45 10.02 14.08
C ASN A 108 -13.49 11.38 14.76
N TYR A 109 -12.43 11.76 15.47
CA TYR A 109 -12.35 13.12 16.05
C TYR A 109 -12.45 14.18 14.97
N TYR A 110 -11.75 14.00 13.84
CA TYR A 110 -11.78 14.93 12.71
C TYR A 110 -13.17 15.04 12.09
N ILE A 111 -13.86 13.91 11.86
CA ILE A 111 -15.21 13.88 11.28
C ILE A 111 -16.20 14.63 12.20
N ILE A 112 -16.14 14.41 13.51
CA ILE A 112 -17.10 14.98 14.45
C ILE A 112 -16.88 16.47 14.68
N HIS A 113 -15.61 16.94 14.74
CA HIS A 113 -15.31 18.28 15.23
C HIS A 113 -14.83 19.25 14.15
N ILE A 114 -14.29 18.74 13.04
CA ILE A 114 -13.61 19.56 12.04
C ILE A 114 -14.28 19.48 10.67
N LEU A 115 -14.77 18.29 10.29
CA LEU A 115 -15.37 18.08 8.98
C LEU A 115 -16.69 18.84 8.84
N GLN A 116 -16.71 19.83 7.96
CA GLN A 116 -17.92 20.60 7.62
C GLN A 116 -18.70 19.89 6.51
N ALA A 117 -19.23 18.69 6.79
CA ALA A 117 -20.07 17.96 5.86
C ALA A 117 -21.56 18.08 6.23
N PRO A 118 -22.48 17.93 5.24
CA PRO A 118 -23.92 17.88 5.52
C PRO A 118 -24.23 16.77 6.53
N LYS A 119 -25.09 17.05 7.52
CA LYS A 119 -25.46 16.08 8.57
C LYS A 119 -25.94 14.74 8.00
N ALA A 120 -26.65 14.76 6.88
CA ALA A 120 -27.12 13.55 6.18
C ALA A 120 -25.98 12.67 5.61
N ARG A 121 -24.75 13.21 5.49
CA ARG A 121 -23.58 12.46 4.95
C ARG A 121 -22.60 11.99 6.03
N MET A 122 -22.85 12.33 7.30
CA MET A 122 -21.94 11.98 8.40
C MET A 122 -21.80 10.45 8.59
N GLU A 123 -22.90 9.72 8.52
CA GLU A 123 -22.88 8.25 8.62
C GLU A 123 -22.06 7.63 7.49
N ALA A 124 -22.28 8.07 6.25
CA ALA A 124 -21.49 7.59 5.10
C ALA A 124 -20.00 7.94 5.25
N ALA A 125 -19.66 9.10 5.83
CA ALA A 125 -18.28 9.49 6.12
C ALA A 125 -17.61 8.57 7.16
N HIS A 126 -18.32 8.16 8.21
CA HIS A 126 -17.81 7.20 9.20
C HIS A 126 -17.57 5.82 8.57
N ILE A 127 -18.53 5.32 7.79
CA ILE A 127 -18.37 4.03 7.09
C ILE A 127 -17.17 4.09 6.14
N LEU A 128 -17.03 5.18 5.39
CA LEU A 128 -15.88 5.40 4.52
C LEU A 128 -14.55 5.42 5.29
N LEU A 129 -14.51 6.10 6.46
CA LEU A 129 -13.33 6.10 7.31
C LEU A 129 -12.92 4.68 7.68
N HIS A 130 -13.83 3.85 8.18
CA HIS A 130 -13.55 2.46 8.53
C HIS A 130 -13.04 1.65 7.33
N CYS A 131 -13.66 1.82 6.15
CA CYS A 131 -13.20 1.16 4.93
C CYS A 131 -11.77 1.57 4.54
N ILE A 132 -11.46 2.87 4.59
CA ILE A 132 -10.13 3.40 4.24
C ILE A 132 -9.08 3.00 5.28
N THR A 133 -9.41 3.00 6.55
CA THR A 133 -8.53 2.56 7.64
C THR A 133 -8.18 1.09 7.50
N PHE A 134 -9.17 0.24 7.25
CA PHE A 134 -8.96 -1.18 6.97
C PHE A 134 -8.11 -1.41 5.71
N SER A 135 -8.38 -0.64 4.65
CA SER A 135 -7.60 -0.66 3.41
C SER A 135 -6.13 -0.29 3.67
N THR A 136 -5.89 0.67 4.56
CA THR A 136 -4.54 1.10 4.93
C THR A 136 -3.79 -0.01 5.66
N LEU A 137 -4.44 -0.72 6.59
CA LEU A 137 -3.86 -1.89 7.24
C LEU A 137 -3.48 -2.97 6.22
N ALA A 138 -4.38 -3.30 5.30
CA ALA A 138 -4.12 -4.28 4.25
C ALA A 138 -2.95 -3.86 3.34
N ASN A 139 -2.86 -2.56 2.96
CA ASN A 139 -1.73 -2.03 2.21
C ASN A 139 -0.40 -2.18 2.95
N ILE A 140 -0.36 -1.89 4.25
CA ILE A 140 0.86 -2.03 5.07
C ILE A 140 1.29 -3.49 5.15
N ILE A 141 0.36 -4.43 5.33
CA ILE A 141 0.63 -5.87 5.35
C ILE A 141 1.11 -6.36 3.97
N THR A 142 0.75 -5.70 2.88
CA THR A 142 1.18 -6.04 1.52
C THR A 142 2.69 -5.80 1.32
N VAL A 143 3.29 -4.84 2.03
CA VAL A 143 4.67 -4.37 1.80
C VAL A 143 5.72 -5.49 1.87
N PRO A 144 5.76 -6.39 2.87
CA PRO A 144 6.75 -7.47 2.92
C PRO A 144 6.66 -8.44 1.75
N TYR A 145 5.45 -8.73 1.28
CA TYR A 145 5.23 -9.63 0.13
C TYR A 145 5.68 -8.97 -1.18
N GLU A 146 5.42 -7.68 -1.33
CA GLU A 146 5.90 -6.91 -2.48
C GLU A 146 7.43 -6.79 -2.49
N ALA A 147 8.01 -6.54 -1.32
CA ALA A 147 9.46 -6.50 -1.15
C ALA A 147 10.12 -7.85 -1.47
N ASP A 148 9.46 -8.96 -1.14
CA ASP A 148 9.94 -10.32 -1.43
C ASP A 148 9.93 -10.60 -2.94
N ILE A 149 8.84 -10.27 -3.65
CA ILE A 149 8.77 -10.39 -5.11
C ILE A 149 9.87 -9.54 -5.79
N ASN A 150 10.08 -8.30 -5.30
CA ASN A 150 11.11 -7.40 -5.80
C ASN A 150 12.52 -7.91 -5.50
N ALA A 151 12.77 -8.44 -4.31
CA ALA A 151 14.06 -9.00 -3.91
C ALA A 151 14.46 -10.22 -4.76
N ASN A 152 13.48 -10.99 -5.22
CA ASN A 152 13.65 -12.10 -6.15
C ASN A 152 13.70 -11.65 -7.63
N GLU A 153 13.77 -10.34 -7.90
CA GLU A 153 13.83 -9.73 -9.25
C GLU A 153 12.67 -10.14 -10.19
N ASN A 154 11.52 -10.52 -9.63
CA ASN A 154 10.36 -10.92 -10.43
C ASN A 154 9.45 -9.73 -10.76
N LEU A 155 10.03 -8.74 -11.45
CA LEU A 155 9.35 -7.49 -11.77
C LEU A 155 8.17 -7.67 -12.73
N GLY A 156 8.17 -8.73 -13.54
CA GLY A 156 7.04 -9.08 -14.40
C GLY A 156 5.80 -9.48 -13.60
N ALA A 157 5.97 -10.28 -12.54
CA ALA A 157 4.86 -10.69 -11.69
C ALA A 157 4.25 -9.50 -10.94
N ILE A 158 5.10 -8.63 -10.37
CA ILE A 158 4.60 -7.44 -9.66
C ILE A 158 3.88 -6.48 -10.60
N ALA A 159 4.40 -6.29 -11.82
CA ALA A 159 3.76 -5.48 -12.84
C ALA A 159 2.36 -5.99 -13.20
N LEU A 160 2.22 -7.31 -13.41
CA LEU A 160 0.93 -7.94 -13.70
C LEU A 160 -0.07 -7.78 -12.54
N ILE A 161 0.36 -8.00 -11.29
CA ILE A 161 -0.50 -7.83 -10.12
C ILE A 161 -0.94 -6.37 -9.96
N ASN A 162 -0.04 -5.41 -10.19
CA ASN A 162 -0.36 -3.99 -10.08
C ASN A 162 -1.29 -3.51 -11.22
N ILE A 163 -1.15 -4.05 -12.43
CA ILE A 163 -2.08 -3.80 -13.54
C ILE A 163 -3.46 -4.35 -13.18
N LEU A 164 -3.52 -5.57 -12.64
CA LEU A 164 -4.79 -6.17 -12.19
C LEU A 164 -5.46 -5.33 -11.10
N ASP A 165 -4.70 -4.88 -10.10
CA ASP A 165 -5.18 -3.96 -9.06
C ASP A 165 -5.76 -2.67 -9.66
N SER A 166 -5.05 -2.07 -10.61
CA SER A 166 -5.50 -0.86 -11.29
C SER A 166 -6.81 -1.10 -12.08
N LEU A 167 -6.92 -2.23 -12.77
CA LEU A 167 -8.14 -2.60 -13.49
C LEU A 167 -9.31 -2.86 -12.55
N MET A 168 -9.09 -3.49 -11.38
CA MET A 168 -10.12 -3.66 -10.36
C MET A 168 -10.59 -2.30 -9.81
N LYS A 169 -9.68 -1.36 -9.57
CA LYS A 169 -10.02 0.01 -9.17
C LYS A 169 -10.82 0.75 -10.25
N LEU A 170 -10.48 0.57 -11.50
CA LEU A 170 -11.27 1.10 -12.62
C LEU A 170 -12.67 0.48 -12.67
N GLY A 171 -12.75 -0.84 -12.49
CA GLY A 171 -14.05 -1.55 -12.37
C GLY A 171 -14.90 -0.99 -11.24
N THR A 172 -14.31 -0.72 -10.07
CA THR A 172 -14.97 -0.04 -8.94
C THR A 172 -15.50 1.34 -9.36
N ALA A 173 -14.67 2.15 -10.03
CA ALA A 173 -15.05 3.48 -10.48
C ALA A 173 -16.21 3.47 -11.51
N ILE A 174 -16.23 2.47 -12.39
CA ILE A 174 -17.32 2.28 -13.35
C ILE A 174 -18.59 1.83 -12.61
N TYR A 175 -18.49 0.84 -11.73
CA TYR A 175 -19.63 0.26 -11.03
C TYR A 175 -20.41 1.27 -10.19
N ILE A 176 -19.72 2.17 -9.46
CA ILE A 176 -20.40 3.21 -8.66
C ILE A 176 -21.20 4.20 -9.51
N GLY A 177 -20.86 4.37 -10.81
CA GLY A 177 -21.64 5.18 -11.75
C GLY A 177 -23.06 4.65 -11.94
N PHE A 178 -23.23 3.34 -11.92
CA PHE A 178 -24.50 2.63 -12.13
C PHE A 178 -25.21 2.23 -10.83
N SER A 179 -24.55 2.37 -9.68
CA SER A 179 -25.13 1.99 -8.39
C SER A 179 -26.32 2.88 -8.02
N SER A 180 -27.41 2.24 -7.58
CA SER A 180 -28.58 2.89 -6.98
C SER A 180 -28.46 3.08 -5.46
N GLN A 181 -27.45 2.45 -4.84
CA GLN A 181 -27.18 2.56 -3.41
C GLN A 181 -26.34 3.81 -3.12
N ASP A 182 -26.07 4.09 -1.83
CA ASP A 182 -25.18 5.17 -1.44
C ASP A 182 -23.77 4.97 -2.04
N LYS A 183 -23.47 5.80 -3.04
CA LYS A 183 -22.26 5.66 -3.85
C LYS A 183 -20.98 5.81 -3.06
N LEU A 184 -20.98 6.66 -2.01
CA LEU A 184 -19.82 6.89 -1.16
C LEU A 184 -19.49 5.64 -0.33
N VAL A 185 -20.52 5.01 0.25
CA VAL A 185 -20.40 3.77 1.02
C VAL A 185 -19.95 2.62 0.13
N VAL A 186 -20.60 2.46 -1.02
CA VAL A 186 -20.26 1.42 -2.01
C VAL A 186 -18.81 1.59 -2.48
N TYR A 187 -18.39 2.81 -2.76
CA TYR A 187 -17.00 3.10 -3.16
C TYR A 187 -15.98 2.70 -2.09
N GLY A 188 -16.25 3.04 -0.82
CA GLY A 188 -15.41 2.63 0.31
C GLY A 188 -15.29 1.11 0.43
N LEU A 189 -16.42 0.40 0.41
CA LEU A 189 -16.46 -1.06 0.52
C LEU A 189 -15.75 -1.76 -0.65
N LEU A 190 -15.99 -1.34 -1.89
CA LEU A 190 -15.35 -1.93 -3.06
C LEU A 190 -13.84 -1.64 -3.08
N THR A 191 -13.41 -0.46 -2.67
CA THR A 191 -11.98 -0.13 -2.55
C THR A 191 -11.31 -1.02 -1.50
N ALA A 192 -11.93 -1.20 -0.34
CA ALA A 192 -11.41 -2.10 0.70
C ALA A 192 -11.34 -3.56 0.22
N THR A 193 -12.35 -4.01 -0.50
CA THR A 193 -12.39 -5.34 -1.12
C THR A 193 -11.28 -5.52 -2.15
N THR A 194 -11.08 -4.55 -3.05
CA THR A 194 -10.04 -4.58 -4.08
C THR A 194 -8.65 -4.69 -3.46
N ILE A 195 -8.35 -3.87 -2.45
CA ILE A 195 -7.06 -3.89 -1.77
C ILE A 195 -6.84 -5.22 -1.04
N SER A 196 -7.88 -5.76 -0.39
CA SER A 196 -7.82 -7.06 0.29
C SER A 196 -7.59 -8.22 -0.71
N LEU A 197 -8.21 -8.17 -1.88
CA LEU A 197 -7.96 -9.14 -2.95
C LEU A 197 -6.53 -9.05 -3.48
N THR A 198 -6.02 -7.85 -3.68
CA THR A 198 -4.62 -7.64 -4.11
C THR A 198 -3.63 -8.19 -3.07
N LEU A 199 -3.87 -7.94 -1.78
CA LEU A 199 -3.09 -8.53 -0.69
C LEU A 199 -3.13 -10.06 -0.76
N LEU A 200 -4.32 -10.65 -0.90
CA LEU A 200 -4.49 -12.09 -0.99
C LEU A 200 -3.73 -12.68 -2.18
N ILE A 201 -3.82 -12.05 -3.36
CA ILE A 201 -3.10 -12.46 -4.56
C ILE A 201 -1.59 -12.46 -4.31
N LYS A 202 -1.03 -11.40 -3.69
CA LYS A 202 0.40 -11.31 -3.38
C LYS A 202 0.82 -12.38 -2.36
N ILE A 203 0.02 -12.63 -1.32
CA ILE A 203 0.26 -13.71 -0.34
C ILE A 203 0.30 -15.08 -1.04
N LEU A 204 -0.71 -15.39 -1.84
CA LEU A 204 -0.81 -16.68 -2.54
C LEU A 204 0.33 -16.84 -3.56
N TYR A 205 0.68 -15.77 -4.26
CA TYR A 205 1.80 -15.76 -5.19
C TYR A 205 3.13 -16.07 -4.48
N CYS A 206 3.45 -15.34 -3.40
CA CYS A 206 4.67 -15.57 -2.63
C CYS A 206 4.70 -16.99 -2.07
N ARG A 207 3.62 -17.47 -1.44
CA ARG A 207 3.56 -18.84 -0.91
C ARG A 207 3.81 -19.92 -1.96
N LYS A 208 3.38 -19.69 -3.20
CA LYS A 208 3.56 -20.66 -4.29
C LYS A 208 4.98 -20.65 -4.84
N HIS A 209 5.66 -19.51 -4.86
CA HIS A 209 6.93 -19.36 -5.57
C HIS A 209 8.15 -19.21 -4.66
N TYR A 210 7.96 -18.80 -3.39
CA TYR A 210 9.05 -18.45 -2.48
C TYR A 210 8.95 -19.24 -1.17
N PRO A 211 9.96 -20.09 -0.85
CA PRO A 211 9.95 -20.94 0.34
C PRO A 211 10.04 -20.17 1.65
N GLU A 212 10.55 -18.92 1.64
CA GLU A 212 10.61 -18.02 2.78
C GLU A 212 9.25 -17.51 3.23
N SER A 213 8.30 -17.41 2.31
CA SER A 213 6.95 -16.88 2.60
C SER A 213 6.06 -17.88 3.36
N HIS A 214 6.49 -19.12 3.53
CA HIS A 214 5.83 -20.08 4.41
C HIS A 214 6.10 -19.72 5.87
N ILE A 215 5.18 -18.94 6.46
CA ILE A 215 5.30 -18.49 7.84
C ILE A 215 5.15 -19.69 8.78
N HIS A 216 6.25 -20.06 9.43
CA HIS A 216 6.26 -20.94 10.58
C HIS A 216 6.48 -20.08 11.81
N PHE A 217 5.60 -20.20 12.80
CA PHE A 217 5.74 -19.47 14.05
C PHE A 217 7.05 -19.90 14.74
N HIS A 218 8.06 -19.05 14.62
CA HIS A 218 9.29 -19.20 15.38
C HIS A 218 9.28 -18.20 16.55
N PRO A 219 9.66 -18.61 17.77
CA PRO A 219 9.80 -17.67 18.87
C PRO A 219 10.82 -16.61 18.49
N ILE A 220 10.52 -15.34 18.81
CA ILE A 220 11.36 -14.18 18.51
C ILE A 220 12.71 -14.37 19.20
N LYS A 221 13.66 -14.99 18.52
CA LYS A 221 14.99 -15.32 19.06
C LYS A 221 16.04 -14.22 18.80
N GLN A 222 15.75 -13.26 17.90
CA GLN A 222 16.72 -12.26 17.46
C GLN A 222 16.14 -10.83 17.41
N TRP A 223 15.85 -10.26 18.58
CA TRP A 223 15.44 -8.86 18.72
C TRP A 223 16.39 -7.86 18.03
N LYS A 224 17.66 -8.22 17.88
CA LYS A 224 18.67 -7.39 17.19
C LYS A 224 18.29 -7.15 15.73
N LYS A 225 17.84 -8.17 14.99
CA LYS A 225 17.45 -8.03 13.58
C LYS A 225 16.21 -7.16 13.41
N ILE A 226 15.22 -7.29 14.29
CA ILE A 226 14.02 -6.43 14.29
C ILE A 226 14.45 -4.97 14.52
N LYS A 227 15.33 -4.72 15.48
CA LYS A 227 15.90 -3.39 15.72
C LYS A 227 16.65 -2.85 14.51
N ASP A 228 17.42 -3.66 13.81
CA ASP A 228 18.19 -3.24 12.63
C ASP A 228 17.23 -2.86 11.47
N ILE A 229 16.20 -3.66 11.19
CA ILE A 229 15.18 -3.35 10.18
C ILE A 229 14.40 -2.09 10.58
N ALA A 230 13.93 -2.00 11.82
CA ALA A 230 13.19 -0.85 12.32
C ALA A 230 14.06 0.44 12.32
N SER A 231 15.30 0.35 12.77
CA SER A 231 16.25 1.48 12.77
C SER A 231 16.50 1.97 11.35
N PHE A 232 16.72 1.06 10.39
CA PHE A 232 16.93 1.42 9.00
C PHE A 232 15.66 2.05 8.38
N ALA A 233 14.49 1.52 8.71
CA ALA A 233 13.21 2.10 8.28
C ALA A 233 13.02 3.52 8.84
N ILE A 234 13.35 3.76 10.13
CA ILE A 234 13.28 5.08 10.77
C ILE A 234 14.25 6.06 10.10
N TRP A 235 15.49 5.66 9.83
CA TRP A 235 16.46 6.52 9.14
C TRP A 235 16.03 6.87 7.71
N ASN A 236 15.49 5.90 6.96
CA ASN A 236 14.92 6.16 5.64
C ASN A 236 13.69 7.09 5.72
N PHE A 237 12.86 6.94 6.75
CA PHE A 237 11.73 7.81 7.01
C PHE A 237 12.18 9.26 7.21
N ILE A 238 13.17 9.49 8.09
CA ILE A 238 13.73 10.83 8.34
C ILE A 238 14.34 11.39 7.05
N GLY A 239 15.13 10.59 6.32
CA GLY A 239 15.74 10.99 5.06
C GLY A 239 14.73 11.37 3.98
N SER A 240 13.64 10.58 3.84
CA SER A 240 12.56 10.87 2.91
C SER A 240 11.77 12.11 3.31
N GLY A 241 11.49 12.29 4.60
CA GLY A 241 10.84 13.50 5.12
C GLY A 241 11.67 14.77 4.87
N CYS A 242 12.97 14.72 5.15
CA CYS A 242 13.87 15.84 4.86
C CYS A 242 13.96 16.17 3.37
N SER A 243 13.91 15.17 2.47
CA SER A 243 13.94 15.42 1.03
C SER A 243 12.65 16.09 0.54
N ILE A 244 11.48 15.73 1.07
CA ILE A 244 10.20 16.38 0.74
C ILE A 244 10.21 17.85 1.20
N VAL A 245 10.65 18.11 2.43
CA VAL A 245 10.76 19.49 2.97
C VAL A 245 11.71 20.32 2.11
N ARG A 246 12.85 19.74 1.72
CA ARG A 246 13.82 20.41 0.84
C ARG A 246 13.23 20.74 -0.54
N TYR A 247 12.44 19.83 -1.13
CA TYR A 247 11.80 20.06 -2.43
C TYR A 247 10.73 21.17 -2.36
N GLN A 248 9.97 21.22 -1.27
CA GLN A 248 8.97 22.27 -1.08
C GLN A 248 9.55 23.62 -0.65
N ALA A 249 10.75 23.63 -0.06
CA ALA A 249 11.44 24.84 0.35
C ALA A 249 12.29 25.48 -0.77
N GLN A 250 12.44 24.82 -1.95
CA GLN A 250 13.07 25.44 -3.11
C GLN A 250 12.11 26.44 -3.74
N PRO A 251 12.44 27.77 -3.73
CA PRO A 251 11.64 28.74 -4.44
C PRO A 251 11.65 28.36 -5.94
N SER A 252 10.45 28.24 -6.51
CA SER A 252 10.26 28.13 -7.95
C SER A 252 10.67 29.47 -8.58
N TYR A 253 11.87 29.50 -9.15
CA TYR A 253 12.32 30.58 -10.02
C TYR A 253 11.75 30.38 -11.42
#